data_0f06bf0d90d70ff3724ead6a0bedd282
#
_entry.id   0f06bf0d90d70ff3724ead6a0bedd282
#
_cell.length_a   1.000
_cell.length_b   1.000
_cell.length_c   1.000
_cell.angle_alpha   90.00
_cell.angle_beta   90.00
_cell.angle_gamma   90.00
#
_symmetry.space_group_name_H-M   'P 1'
#
loop_
_entity.id
_entity.type
_entity.pdbx_description
1 polymer ?
#
loop_
_entity_poly.entity_id
_entity_poly.type
_entity_poly.pdbx_seq_one_letter_code
_entity_poly.pdbx_strand_id
1 'polypeptide(L)'
;MGIYKVGKIWYIDYYANGQRIREAVGPIKTEAKAAFEARKGEIRMGKFHLKESKKPILFEKFAEEYMEYAKANKRSWVRDEISLKHLRPHFKGMALSKINPRHIEDYKRKRLDKVKPATINRELTLLKFMFSLARKWKYVNENPVKEVGFFQERQYLMRILDKEEIKRLITVASDPLRAMIILALNSGMRKGEIFNLRWSDVDFADSYIYIKESKSNLMRKVPMNTVVVATLKSIKRESDYVFPGPRTKGRYSDIFYPFKKACEKAGIKDMRFHDLRHSAATLMVMGGIDLVTIKEILGHSDIQMTMRYAHPTPENKIKAVNVLASVFESEQGEKTSHNMVIRPN
;
A
#
# COMPACT_ATOMS: atom_id res chain seq x y z
N MET A 1 23.66 49.99 11.93
CA MET A 1 22.33 49.59 11.42
C MET A 1 21.63 50.79 10.85
N GLY A 2 21.15 50.74 9.62
CA GLY A 2 20.49 51.92 9.03
C GLY A 2 20.16 51.73 7.56
N ILE A 3 19.74 52.83 6.96
CA ILE A 3 19.39 52.92 5.56
C ILE A 3 20.44 53.84 4.90
N TYR A 4 21.04 53.41 3.83
CA TYR A 4 22.04 54.19 3.12
C TYR A 4 21.92 54.05 1.62
N LYS A 5 22.49 54.96 0.82
CA LYS A 5 22.37 54.95 -0.63
C LYS A 5 23.75 54.69 -1.26
N VAL A 6 23.76 53.79 -2.24
CA VAL A 6 24.94 53.53 -3.08
C VAL A 6 24.55 53.73 -4.54
N GLY A 7 25.09 54.73 -5.18
CA GLY A 7 24.68 55.09 -6.54
C GLY A 7 23.20 55.50 -6.59
N LYS A 8 22.38 54.77 -7.39
CA LYS A 8 20.95 55.03 -7.56
C LYS A 8 20.08 54.13 -6.64
N ILE A 9 20.68 53.22 -5.84
CA ILE A 9 19.95 52.19 -5.07
C ILE A 9 20.08 52.46 -3.57
N TRP A 10 18.97 52.36 -2.85
CA TRP A 10 18.92 52.38 -1.39
C TRP A 10 19.11 50.95 -0.85
N TYR A 11 19.89 50.85 0.22
CA TYR A 11 20.20 49.62 0.95
C TYR A 11 19.71 49.75 2.40
N ILE A 12 19.33 48.63 2.96
CA ILE A 12 19.06 48.46 4.39
C ILE A 12 20.14 47.56 4.99
N ASP A 13 20.61 47.90 6.20
CA ASP A 13 21.68 47.22 6.92
C ASP A 13 21.22 46.95 8.36
N TYR A 14 21.13 45.68 8.69
CA TYR A 14 20.63 45.23 9.99
C TYR A 14 21.31 43.94 10.45
N TYR A 15 21.14 43.58 11.74
CA TYR A 15 21.59 42.32 12.29
C TYR A 15 20.40 41.39 12.54
N ALA A 16 20.53 40.12 12.17
CA ALA A 16 19.60 39.07 12.50
C ALA A 16 20.39 37.79 12.84
N ASN A 17 20.05 37.15 13.94
CA ASN A 17 20.70 35.91 14.42
C ASN A 17 22.25 36.02 14.49
N GLY A 18 22.76 37.17 14.91
CA GLY A 18 24.20 37.44 15.06
C GLY A 18 24.93 37.77 13.74
N GLN A 19 24.25 37.77 12.61
CA GLN A 19 24.84 38.09 11.29
C GLN A 19 24.41 39.49 10.80
N ARG A 20 25.34 40.21 10.19
CA ARG A 20 25.06 41.48 9.53
C ARG A 20 24.55 41.23 8.12
N ILE A 21 23.39 41.79 7.82
CA ILE A 21 22.72 41.63 6.53
C ILE A 21 22.57 42.96 5.85
N ARG A 22 22.89 42.98 4.54
CA ARG A 22 22.69 44.15 3.69
C ARG A 22 21.80 43.76 2.52
N GLU A 23 20.68 44.42 2.35
CA GLU A 23 19.74 44.19 1.26
C GLU A 23 19.61 45.42 0.38
N ALA A 24 19.66 45.23 -0.93
CA ALA A 24 19.29 46.27 -1.88
C ALA A 24 17.76 46.33 -1.98
N VAL A 25 17.17 47.52 -1.85
CA VAL A 25 15.69 47.66 -1.87
C VAL A 25 15.24 48.25 -3.21
N GLY A 26 15.89 49.33 -3.67
CA GLY A 26 15.45 50.03 -4.86
C GLY A 26 15.83 51.51 -4.87
N PRO A 27 15.37 52.26 -5.88
CA PRO A 27 15.75 53.69 -6.04
C PRO A 27 14.99 54.60 -5.07
N ILE A 28 13.95 54.15 -4.39
CA ILE A 28 13.02 55.01 -3.58
C ILE A 28 13.33 54.89 -2.08
N LYS A 29 13.60 56.02 -1.43
CA LYS A 29 13.97 56.07 -0.01
C LYS A 29 12.85 55.64 0.93
N THR A 30 11.60 55.94 0.60
CA THR A 30 10.44 55.58 1.43
C THR A 30 10.22 54.08 1.44
N GLU A 31 10.43 53.39 0.34
CA GLU A 31 10.37 51.91 0.25
C GLU A 31 11.48 51.28 1.10
N ALA A 32 12.69 51.80 1.03
CA ALA A 32 13.79 51.32 1.87
C ALA A 32 13.49 51.51 3.38
N LYS A 33 12.84 52.60 3.76
CA LYS A 33 12.42 52.84 5.16
C LYS A 33 11.35 51.85 5.59
N ALA A 34 10.35 51.61 4.76
CA ALA A 34 9.30 50.64 5.02
C ALA A 34 9.86 49.20 5.13
N ALA A 35 10.75 48.78 4.21
CA ALA A 35 11.42 47.52 4.27
C ALA A 35 12.27 47.34 5.53
N PHE A 36 12.99 48.39 5.97
CA PHE A 36 13.80 48.31 7.18
C PHE A 36 12.95 48.11 8.45
N GLU A 37 11.83 48.84 8.58
CA GLU A 37 10.91 48.64 9.72
C GLU A 37 10.20 47.28 9.67
N ALA A 38 9.83 46.76 8.48
CA ALA A 38 9.31 45.42 8.32
C ALA A 38 10.30 44.36 8.82
N ARG A 39 11.59 44.46 8.42
CA ARG A 39 12.64 43.53 8.89
C ARG A 39 12.87 43.60 10.39
N LYS A 40 12.83 44.77 10.98
CA LYS A 40 12.89 44.94 12.46
C LYS A 40 11.69 44.25 13.14
N GLY A 41 10.49 44.38 12.57
CA GLY A 41 9.29 43.71 13.07
C GLY A 41 9.42 42.18 13.03
N GLU A 42 9.87 41.63 11.91
CA GLU A 42 10.11 40.21 11.75
C GLU A 42 11.15 39.66 12.75
N ILE A 43 12.23 40.42 12.99
CA ILE A 43 13.28 40.04 13.95
C ILE A 43 12.71 40.05 15.39
N ARG A 44 11.94 41.07 15.78
CA ARG A 44 11.31 41.15 17.10
C ARG A 44 10.31 40.02 17.35
N MET A 45 9.58 39.59 16.32
CA MET A 45 8.60 38.49 16.40
C MET A 45 9.24 37.10 16.31
N GLY A 46 10.58 36.99 16.21
CA GLY A 46 11.26 35.71 16.01
C GLY A 46 10.93 35.04 14.65
N LYS A 47 10.29 35.79 13.75
CA LYS A 47 9.87 35.32 12.42
C LYS A 47 10.97 35.46 11.35
N PHE A 48 12.07 36.11 11.70
CA PHE A 48 13.17 36.31 10.78
C PHE A 48 14.02 35.05 10.69
N HIS A 49 13.64 34.18 9.77
CA HIS A 49 14.47 33.04 9.39
C HIS A 49 15.48 33.47 8.33
N LEU A 50 16.75 33.67 8.74
CA LEU A 50 17.83 33.59 7.78
C LEU A 50 17.69 32.26 7.05
N LYS A 51 17.50 32.30 5.74
CA LYS A 51 17.70 31.10 4.92
C LYS A 51 19.13 30.65 5.21
N GLU A 52 19.31 29.67 6.11
CA GLU A 52 20.55 28.93 6.15
C GLU A 52 20.71 28.34 4.75
N SER A 53 21.48 28.99 3.91
CA SER A 53 21.83 28.46 2.60
C SER A 53 22.82 27.32 2.86
N LYS A 54 22.30 26.15 3.20
CA LYS A 54 23.10 24.92 3.05
C LYS A 54 23.56 24.90 1.60
N LYS A 55 24.84 24.56 1.39
CA LYS A 55 25.36 24.39 0.02
C LYS A 55 24.38 23.55 -0.79
N PRO A 56 24.02 23.96 -2.01
CA PRO A 56 23.05 23.23 -2.82
C PRO A 56 23.54 21.80 -3.02
N ILE A 57 22.77 20.83 -2.52
CA ILE A 57 23.05 19.42 -2.73
C ILE A 57 22.53 19.00 -4.10
N LEU A 58 23.31 18.24 -4.85
CA LEU A 58 22.88 17.65 -6.12
C LEU A 58 21.95 16.48 -5.86
N PHE A 59 21.05 16.22 -6.81
CA PHE A 59 20.08 15.13 -6.72
C PHE A 59 20.76 13.77 -6.51
N GLU A 60 21.88 13.50 -7.20
CA GLU A 60 22.61 12.23 -7.09
C GLU A 60 23.16 12.02 -5.69
N LYS A 61 23.77 13.04 -5.12
CA LYS A 61 24.33 12.96 -3.77
C LYS A 61 23.23 12.76 -2.73
N PHE A 62 22.11 13.48 -2.86
CA PHE A 62 20.96 13.27 -2.00
C PHE A 62 20.36 11.87 -2.17
N ALA A 63 20.33 11.33 -3.39
CA ALA A 63 19.84 9.97 -3.65
C ALA A 63 20.73 8.88 -3.00
N GLU A 64 22.03 9.13 -2.83
CA GLU A 64 22.92 8.25 -2.06
C GLU A 64 22.61 8.30 -0.57
N GLU A 65 22.54 9.50 0.02
CA GLU A 65 22.14 9.70 1.42
C GLU A 65 20.73 9.09 1.71
N TYR A 66 19.81 9.27 0.76
CA TYR A 66 18.49 8.65 0.84
C TYR A 66 18.57 7.12 0.87
N MET A 67 19.41 6.51 0.04
CA MET A 67 19.54 5.04 -0.01
C MET A 67 20.12 4.47 1.28
N GLU A 68 21.07 5.16 1.92
CA GLU A 68 21.57 4.79 3.24
C GLU A 68 20.44 4.81 4.28
N TYR A 69 19.67 5.90 4.30
CA TYR A 69 18.47 5.98 5.15
C TYR A 69 17.46 4.86 4.85
N ALA A 70 17.18 4.60 3.56
CA ALA A 70 16.20 3.61 3.15
C ALA A 70 16.61 2.18 3.55
N LYS A 71 17.88 1.82 3.40
CA LYS A 71 18.42 0.51 3.83
C LYS A 71 18.27 0.28 5.32
N ALA A 72 18.50 1.33 6.13
CA ALA A 72 18.36 1.24 7.59
C ALA A 72 16.90 1.21 8.07
N ASN A 73 15.96 1.86 7.34
CA ASN A 73 14.62 2.14 7.87
C ASN A 73 13.47 1.46 7.09
N LYS A 74 13.74 0.86 5.92
CA LYS A 74 12.68 0.31 5.03
C LYS A 74 12.99 -1.11 4.60
N ARG A 75 12.08 -2.03 4.82
CA ARG A 75 12.18 -3.40 4.24
C ARG A 75 12.10 -3.40 2.70
N SER A 76 11.48 -2.39 2.10
CA SER A 76 11.25 -2.29 0.65
C SER A 76 12.28 -1.46 -0.11
N TRP A 77 13.44 -1.16 0.50
CA TRP A 77 14.50 -0.32 -0.09
C TRP A 77 14.95 -0.76 -1.51
N VAL A 78 14.89 -2.07 -1.80
CA VAL A 78 15.20 -2.59 -3.14
C VAL A 78 14.28 -2.01 -4.22
N ARG A 79 13.00 -1.77 -3.90
CA ARG A 79 12.06 -1.11 -4.83
C ARG A 79 12.40 0.35 -5.05
N ASP A 80 12.84 1.02 -4.00
CA ASP A 80 13.27 2.41 -4.08
C ASP A 80 14.51 2.53 -4.98
N GLU A 81 15.45 1.59 -4.86
CA GLU A 81 16.63 1.53 -5.73
C GLU A 81 16.26 1.31 -7.21
N ILE A 82 15.30 0.42 -7.50
CA ILE A 82 14.79 0.21 -8.87
C ILE A 82 14.20 1.51 -9.42
N SER A 83 13.40 2.23 -8.63
CA SER A 83 12.82 3.51 -9.05
C SER A 83 13.90 4.59 -9.26
N LEU A 84 14.92 4.64 -8.39
CA LEU A 84 16.04 5.57 -8.51
C LEU A 84 16.89 5.35 -9.77
N LYS A 85 17.01 4.11 -10.28
CA LYS A 85 17.67 3.85 -11.58
C LYS A 85 17.06 4.66 -12.72
N HIS A 86 15.78 5.00 -12.63
CA HIS A 86 15.07 5.78 -13.64
C HIS A 86 15.04 7.28 -13.33
N LEU A 87 15.00 7.67 -12.06
CA LEU A 87 14.99 9.06 -11.63
C LEU A 87 16.38 9.71 -11.79
N ARG A 88 17.45 9.02 -11.38
CA ARG A 88 18.83 9.56 -11.42
C ARG A 88 19.24 10.13 -12.79
N PRO A 89 19.06 9.43 -13.93
CA PRO A 89 19.48 9.97 -15.22
C PRO A 89 18.75 11.25 -15.63
N HIS A 90 17.47 11.40 -15.20
CA HIS A 90 16.66 12.55 -15.55
C HIS A 90 17.03 13.80 -14.74
N PHE A 91 17.33 13.63 -13.46
CA PHE A 91 17.66 14.73 -12.55
C PHE A 91 19.17 14.94 -12.36
N LYS A 92 19.99 14.26 -13.17
CA LYS A 92 21.46 14.33 -13.10
C LYS A 92 21.97 15.77 -13.21
N GLY A 93 22.89 16.15 -12.32
CA GLY A 93 23.51 17.48 -12.27
C GLY A 93 22.60 18.60 -11.75
N MET A 94 21.35 18.30 -11.40
CA MET A 94 20.42 19.29 -10.87
C MET A 94 20.58 19.45 -9.37
N ALA A 95 20.72 20.67 -8.89
CA ALA A 95 20.61 20.93 -7.46
C ALA A 95 19.17 20.65 -7.01
N LEU A 96 19.02 19.97 -5.87
CA LEU A 96 17.71 19.56 -5.33
C LEU A 96 16.74 20.75 -5.18
N SER A 97 17.27 21.90 -4.75
CA SER A 97 16.51 23.16 -4.59
C SER A 97 16.09 23.82 -5.92
N LYS A 98 16.60 23.36 -7.05
CA LYS A 98 16.26 23.87 -8.39
C LYS A 98 15.26 22.98 -9.12
N ILE A 99 14.99 21.78 -8.60
CA ILE A 99 13.98 20.90 -9.16
C ILE A 99 12.59 21.47 -8.82
N ASN A 100 11.82 21.76 -9.85
CA ASN A 100 10.48 22.35 -9.76
C ASN A 100 9.41 21.45 -10.41
N PRO A 101 8.11 21.75 -10.29
CA PRO A 101 7.05 20.94 -10.85
C PRO A 101 7.19 20.68 -12.37
N ARG A 102 7.69 21.66 -13.14
CA ARG A 102 7.89 21.50 -14.59
C ARG A 102 8.89 20.39 -14.93
N HIS A 103 10.00 20.29 -14.19
CA HIS A 103 10.98 19.21 -14.40
C HIS A 103 10.36 17.83 -14.12
N ILE A 104 9.44 17.75 -13.17
CA ILE A 104 8.75 16.49 -12.81
C ILE A 104 7.71 16.13 -13.87
N GLU A 105 6.97 17.11 -14.40
CA GLU A 105 6.05 16.88 -15.53
C GLU A 105 6.81 16.45 -16.80
N ASP A 106 7.98 17.01 -17.07
CA ASP A 106 8.84 16.56 -18.16
C ASP A 106 9.31 15.11 -17.97
N TYR A 107 9.63 14.72 -16.73
CA TYR A 107 9.94 13.34 -16.40
C TYR A 107 8.75 12.42 -16.70
N LYS A 108 7.54 12.76 -16.22
CA LYS A 108 6.32 12.00 -16.45
C LYS A 108 6.06 11.77 -17.93
N ARG A 109 6.15 12.84 -18.73
CA ARG A 109 5.94 12.79 -20.19
C ARG A 109 6.91 11.82 -20.86
N LYS A 110 8.23 12.00 -20.65
CA LYS A 110 9.26 11.13 -21.23
C LYS A 110 9.17 9.68 -20.78
N ARG A 111 8.61 9.46 -19.58
CA ARG A 111 8.51 8.13 -19.00
C ARG A 111 7.28 7.37 -19.51
N LEU A 112 6.22 8.10 -19.87
CA LEU A 112 4.95 7.55 -20.32
C LEU A 112 5.09 6.71 -21.60
N ASP A 113 6.02 7.08 -22.48
CA ASP A 113 6.32 6.34 -23.73
C ASP A 113 6.95 4.95 -23.45
N LYS A 114 7.49 4.73 -22.23
CA LYS A 114 8.28 3.54 -21.90
C LYS A 114 7.58 2.59 -20.92
N VAL A 115 6.70 3.10 -20.09
CA VAL A 115 6.08 2.32 -19.01
C VAL A 115 4.64 2.74 -18.73
N LYS A 116 3.89 1.87 -18.06
CA LYS A 116 2.50 2.13 -17.67
C LYS A 116 2.41 3.25 -16.61
N PRO A 117 1.31 4.04 -16.61
CA PRO A 117 1.03 5.09 -15.62
C PRO A 117 1.29 4.69 -14.16
N ALA A 118 0.85 3.49 -13.77
CA ALA A 118 1.06 2.97 -12.42
C ALA A 118 2.54 2.84 -12.02
N THR A 119 3.44 2.58 -12.96
CA THR A 119 4.90 2.54 -12.69
C THR A 119 5.42 3.93 -12.42
N ILE A 120 5.00 4.92 -13.22
CA ILE A 120 5.38 6.32 -13.03
C ILE A 120 4.87 6.84 -11.69
N ASN A 121 3.64 6.52 -11.31
CA ASN A 121 3.07 6.90 -10.02
C ASN A 121 3.90 6.36 -8.84
N ARG A 122 4.45 5.15 -8.95
CA ARG A 122 5.35 4.60 -7.92
C ARG A 122 6.68 5.34 -7.85
N GLU A 123 7.26 5.69 -9.01
CA GLU A 123 8.47 6.50 -9.11
C GLU A 123 8.24 7.90 -8.50
N LEU A 124 7.08 8.53 -8.79
CA LEU A 124 6.70 9.82 -8.20
C LEU A 124 6.42 9.72 -6.69
N THR A 125 5.86 8.60 -6.21
CA THR A 125 5.65 8.36 -4.78
C THR A 125 6.98 8.32 -4.04
N LEU A 126 7.99 7.65 -4.61
CA LEU A 126 9.34 7.69 -4.08
C LEU A 126 9.91 9.10 -4.08
N LEU A 127 9.83 9.81 -5.22
CA LEU A 127 10.34 11.18 -5.34
C LEU A 127 9.67 12.12 -4.33
N LYS A 128 8.34 12.00 -4.14
CA LYS A 128 7.58 12.75 -3.14
C LYS A 128 8.07 12.49 -1.72
N PHE A 129 8.36 11.23 -1.40
CA PHE A 129 8.92 10.86 -0.10
C PHE A 129 10.32 11.43 0.09
N MET A 130 11.19 11.33 -0.93
CA MET A 130 12.55 11.88 -0.91
C MET A 130 12.55 13.39 -0.67
N PHE A 131 11.71 14.15 -1.38
CA PHE A 131 11.57 15.59 -1.14
C PHE A 131 10.96 15.93 0.22
N SER A 132 10.08 15.11 0.76
CA SER A 132 9.57 15.28 2.12
C SER A 132 10.69 15.08 3.16
N LEU A 133 11.56 14.10 2.94
CA LEU A 133 12.74 13.86 3.78
C LEU A 133 13.78 14.98 3.64
N ALA A 134 14.04 15.43 2.40
CA ALA A 134 14.92 16.56 2.12
C ALA A 134 14.45 17.84 2.82
N ARG A 135 13.15 18.09 2.88
CA ARG A 135 12.56 19.20 3.64
C ARG A 135 12.77 19.01 5.14
N LYS A 136 12.56 17.80 5.68
CA LYS A 136 12.83 17.49 7.09
C LYS A 136 14.30 17.70 7.44
N TRP A 137 15.20 17.39 6.54
CA TRP A 137 16.65 17.60 6.71
C TRP A 137 17.12 19.00 6.34
N LYS A 138 16.18 19.91 6.00
CA LYS A 138 16.44 21.33 5.66
C LYS A 138 17.32 21.53 4.40
N TYR A 139 17.31 20.59 3.46
CA TYR A 139 17.94 20.75 2.14
C TYR A 139 17.09 21.60 1.18
N VAL A 140 15.76 21.51 1.33
CA VAL A 140 14.78 22.29 0.55
C VAL A 140 13.69 22.80 1.46
N ASN A 141 13.03 23.90 1.06
CA ASN A 141 11.92 24.48 1.82
C ASN A 141 10.58 23.81 1.47
N GLU A 142 10.41 23.40 0.24
CA GLU A 142 9.15 22.89 -0.32
C GLU A 142 9.33 21.55 -1.02
N ASN A 143 8.25 20.90 -1.29
CA ASN A 143 8.23 19.62 -2.01
C ASN A 143 7.49 19.81 -3.33
N PRO A 144 8.20 19.97 -4.44
CA PRO A 144 7.62 20.28 -5.74
C PRO A 144 6.73 19.15 -6.29
N VAL A 145 6.88 17.92 -5.79
CA VAL A 145 6.07 16.78 -6.23
C VAL A 145 4.63 16.88 -5.75
N LYS A 146 4.35 17.71 -4.72
CA LYS A 146 2.98 17.89 -4.22
C LYS A 146 2.08 18.64 -5.19
N GLU A 147 2.67 19.47 -6.05
CA GLU A 147 1.97 20.26 -7.06
C GLU A 147 1.75 19.48 -8.36
N VAL A 148 2.36 18.28 -8.47
CA VAL A 148 2.26 17.44 -9.66
C VAL A 148 1.15 16.41 -9.49
N GLY A 149 0.19 16.40 -10.40
CA GLY A 149 -0.87 15.39 -10.44
C GLY A 149 -0.34 14.01 -10.79
N PHE A 150 -0.80 12.99 -10.07
CA PHE A 150 -0.53 11.60 -10.41
C PHE A 150 -1.47 11.15 -11.52
N PHE A 151 -1.05 10.19 -12.33
CA PHE A 151 -1.91 9.59 -13.34
C PHE A 151 -3.07 8.85 -12.68
N GLN A 152 -4.25 8.94 -13.28
CA GLN A 152 -5.37 8.08 -12.90
C GLN A 152 -5.05 6.64 -13.29
N GLU A 153 -5.03 5.75 -12.30
CA GLU A 153 -4.83 4.32 -12.53
C GLU A 153 -6.18 3.67 -12.82
N ARG A 154 -6.23 2.86 -13.88
CA ARG A 154 -7.42 2.03 -14.12
C ARG A 154 -7.58 1.07 -12.95
N GLN A 155 -8.75 1.03 -12.38
CA GLN A 155 -9.07 0.03 -11.36
C GLN A 155 -8.96 -1.36 -12.01
N TYR A 156 -8.17 -2.21 -11.40
CA TYR A 156 -8.10 -3.60 -11.80
C TYR A 156 -9.40 -4.29 -11.38
N LEU A 157 -10.18 -4.71 -12.38
CA LEU A 157 -11.34 -5.55 -12.11
C LEU A 157 -10.84 -6.90 -11.59
N MET A 158 -11.18 -7.20 -10.34
CA MET A 158 -10.79 -8.46 -9.72
C MET A 158 -11.44 -9.62 -10.47
N ARG A 159 -10.62 -10.53 -10.97
CA ARG A 159 -11.09 -11.78 -11.57
C ARG A 159 -11.46 -12.74 -10.43
N ILE A 160 -12.71 -13.19 -10.43
CA ILE A 160 -13.24 -14.17 -9.47
C ILE A 160 -13.54 -15.42 -10.26
N LEU A 161 -13.09 -16.56 -9.76
CA LEU A 161 -13.38 -17.85 -10.37
C LEU A 161 -14.77 -18.35 -9.95
N ASP A 162 -15.51 -18.88 -10.89
CA ASP A 162 -16.69 -19.68 -10.61
C ASP A 162 -16.35 -21.11 -10.20
N LYS A 163 -17.35 -21.87 -9.78
CA LYS A 163 -17.16 -23.25 -9.30
C LYS A 163 -16.59 -24.18 -10.36
N GLU A 164 -17.00 -24.02 -11.60
CA GLU A 164 -16.54 -24.88 -12.72
C GLU A 164 -15.12 -24.52 -13.15
N GLU A 165 -14.78 -23.24 -13.14
CA GLU A 165 -13.41 -22.76 -13.37
C GLU A 165 -12.45 -23.29 -12.30
N ILE A 166 -12.86 -23.27 -11.03
CA ILE A 166 -12.08 -23.82 -9.90
C ILE A 166 -11.82 -25.31 -10.14
N LYS A 167 -12.86 -26.09 -10.47
CA LYS A 167 -12.70 -27.53 -10.76
C LYS A 167 -11.73 -27.78 -11.91
N ARG A 168 -11.92 -27.09 -13.05
CA ARG A 168 -11.02 -27.22 -14.20
C ARG A 168 -9.59 -26.88 -13.84
N LEU A 169 -9.36 -25.78 -13.10
CA LEU A 169 -8.01 -25.35 -12.72
C LEU A 169 -7.32 -26.38 -11.83
N ILE A 170 -8.02 -26.92 -10.83
CA ILE A 170 -7.49 -27.95 -9.93
C ILE A 170 -7.16 -29.23 -10.71
N THR A 171 -8.02 -29.63 -11.65
CA THR A 171 -7.84 -30.85 -12.45
C THR A 171 -6.59 -30.78 -13.33
N VAL A 172 -6.34 -29.66 -13.99
CA VAL A 172 -5.20 -29.53 -14.92
C VAL A 172 -3.88 -29.16 -14.23
N ALA A 173 -3.94 -28.68 -12.99
CA ALA A 173 -2.74 -28.31 -12.23
C ALA A 173 -2.01 -29.57 -11.73
N SER A 174 -0.70 -29.60 -11.89
CA SER A 174 0.17 -30.63 -11.30
C SER A 174 0.68 -30.21 -9.92
N ASP A 175 1.10 -31.18 -9.12
CA ASP A 175 1.75 -30.91 -7.85
C ASP A 175 3.16 -30.28 -8.06
N PRO A 176 3.63 -29.38 -7.18
CA PRO A 176 2.96 -28.89 -5.97
C PRO A 176 1.95 -27.74 -6.21
N LEU A 177 1.81 -27.28 -7.46
CA LEU A 177 0.94 -26.12 -7.79
C LEU A 177 -0.53 -26.39 -7.43
N ARG A 178 -1.03 -27.61 -7.67
CA ARG A 178 -2.39 -28.00 -7.31
C ARG A 178 -2.67 -27.77 -5.82
N ALA A 179 -1.78 -28.27 -4.96
CA ALA A 179 -1.90 -28.10 -3.52
C ALA A 179 -1.84 -26.61 -3.11
N MET A 180 -0.97 -25.80 -3.75
CA MET A 180 -0.91 -24.35 -3.51
C MET A 180 -2.21 -23.63 -3.91
N ILE A 181 -2.84 -24.04 -5.03
CA ILE A 181 -4.12 -23.47 -5.49
C ILE A 181 -5.22 -23.81 -4.50
N ILE A 182 -5.31 -25.08 -4.07
CA ILE A 182 -6.30 -25.54 -3.09
C ILE A 182 -6.13 -24.74 -1.79
N LEU A 183 -4.90 -24.62 -1.29
CA LEU A 183 -4.61 -23.86 -0.09
C LEU A 183 -4.98 -22.37 -0.22
N ALA A 184 -4.65 -21.74 -1.35
CA ALA A 184 -4.99 -20.34 -1.59
C ALA A 184 -6.51 -20.08 -1.61
N LEU A 185 -7.28 -20.97 -2.26
CA LEU A 185 -8.73 -20.84 -2.38
C LEU A 185 -9.47 -21.13 -1.06
N ASN A 186 -8.95 -22.04 -0.23
CA ASN A 186 -9.63 -22.46 1.00
C ASN A 186 -9.16 -21.72 2.25
N SER A 187 -8.08 -20.97 2.19
CA SER A 187 -7.53 -20.22 3.34
C SER A 187 -7.40 -18.73 3.09
N GLY A 188 -7.46 -18.29 1.84
CA GLY A 188 -7.19 -16.91 1.45
C GLY A 188 -5.75 -16.43 1.75
N MET A 189 -4.80 -17.33 2.00
CA MET A 189 -3.41 -16.97 2.27
C MET A 189 -2.76 -16.21 1.11
N ARG A 190 -1.82 -15.31 1.44
CA ARG A 190 -1.03 -14.61 0.42
C ARG A 190 -0.03 -15.58 -0.22
N LYS A 191 0.30 -15.35 -1.52
CA LYS A 191 1.32 -16.15 -2.22
C LYS A 191 2.61 -16.31 -1.39
N GLY A 192 3.11 -15.23 -0.81
CA GLY A 192 4.32 -15.26 0.00
C GLY A 192 4.19 -16.06 1.29
N GLU A 193 3.01 -16.11 1.90
CA GLU A 193 2.72 -16.90 3.09
C GLU A 193 2.70 -18.40 2.74
N ILE A 194 2.10 -18.75 1.62
CA ILE A 194 2.11 -20.15 1.10
C ILE A 194 3.55 -20.59 0.80
N PHE A 195 4.35 -19.75 0.16
CA PHE A 195 5.75 -20.08 -0.18
C PHE A 195 6.66 -20.21 1.05
N ASN A 196 6.34 -19.50 2.12
CA ASN A 196 7.12 -19.53 3.38
C ASN A 196 6.57 -20.54 4.38
N LEU A 197 5.48 -21.24 4.08
CA LEU A 197 4.82 -22.15 5.01
C LEU A 197 5.76 -23.30 5.37
N ARG A 198 5.97 -23.48 6.67
CA ARG A 198 6.75 -24.58 7.25
C ARG A 198 5.84 -25.58 7.92
N TRP A 199 6.27 -26.82 8.03
CA TRP A 199 5.54 -27.86 8.76
C TRP A 199 5.35 -27.51 10.24
N SER A 200 6.31 -26.80 10.83
CA SER A 200 6.20 -26.28 12.21
C SER A 200 5.11 -25.22 12.43
N ASP A 201 4.54 -24.70 11.34
CA ASP A 201 3.46 -23.72 11.38
C ASP A 201 2.07 -24.35 11.15
N VAL A 202 2.03 -25.67 10.89
CA VAL A 202 0.80 -26.43 10.62
C VAL A 202 0.45 -27.28 11.83
N ASP A 203 -0.66 -26.95 12.45
CA ASP A 203 -1.22 -27.70 13.58
C ASP A 203 -2.40 -28.54 13.06
N PHE A 204 -2.17 -29.87 12.98
CA PHE A 204 -3.19 -30.81 12.55
C PHE A 204 -4.15 -31.23 13.67
N ALA A 205 -3.78 -31.04 14.95
CA ALA A 205 -4.64 -31.36 16.07
C ALA A 205 -5.77 -30.33 16.19
N ASP A 206 -5.41 -29.05 16.21
CA ASP A 206 -6.38 -27.96 16.29
C ASP A 206 -6.87 -27.47 14.94
N SER A 207 -6.34 -28.03 13.83
CA SER A 207 -6.69 -27.64 12.45
C SER A 207 -6.44 -26.17 12.16
N TYR A 208 -5.24 -25.65 12.50
CA TYR A 208 -4.83 -24.28 12.23
C TYR A 208 -3.49 -24.18 11.52
N ILE A 209 -3.32 -23.11 10.74
CA ILE A 209 -2.03 -22.66 10.20
C ILE A 209 -1.67 -21.35 10.91
N TYR A 210 -0.46 -21.28 11.48
CA TYR A 210 0.07 -20.12 12.16
C TYR A 210 0.90 -19.26 11.20
N ILE A 211 0.45 -18.05 10.89
CA ILE A 211 1.19 -17.09 10.06
C ILE A 211 2.00 -16.18 10.98
N LYS A 212 3.27 -16.51 11.19
CA LYS A 212 4.21 -15.79 12.08
C LYS A 212 4.79 -14.55 11.40
N GLU A 213 5.14 -14.65 10.11
CA GLU A 213 5.71 -13.56 9.33
C GLU A 213 4.70 -13.10 8.28
N SER A 214 4.03 -11.98 8.53
CA SER A 214 3.16 -11.33 7.54
C SER A 214 3.76 -9.99 7.12
N LYS A 215 3.35 -9.50 5.94
CA LYS A 215 3.73 -8.16 5.45
C LYS A 215 3.27 -7.04 6.40
N SER A 216 2.27 -7.30 7.22
CA SER A 216 1.69 -6.39 8.22
C SER A 216 2.24 -6.59 9.63
N ASN A 217 3.21 -7.48 9.85
CA ASN A 217 3.72 -7.89 11.18
C ASN A 217 2.64 -8.41 12.16
N LEU A 218 1.45 -8.72 11.68
CA LEU A 218 0.37 -9.29 12.48
C LEU A 218 0.46 -10.81 12.40
N MET A 219 0.70 -11.44 13.54
CA MET A 219 0.54 -12.89 13.68
C MET A 219 -0.95 -13.21 13.62
N ARG A 220 -1.31 -14.24 12.86
CA ARG A 220 -2.69 -14.72 12.81
C ARG A 220 -2.75 -16.24 12.68
N LYS A 221 -3.86 -16.79 13.10
CA LYS A 221 -4.25 -18.18 12.87
C LYS A 221 -5.20 -18.24 11.68
N VAL A 222 -5.00 -19.19 10.78
CA VAL A 222 -5.88 -19.47 9.65
C VAL A 222 -6.46 -20.85 9.84
N PRO A 223 -7.79 -21.01 10.00
CA PRO A 223 -8.40 -22.32 10.19
C PRO A 223 -8.27 -23.16 8.92
N MET A 224 -8.07 -24.45 9.08
CA MET A 224 -8.03 -25.42 7.99
C MET A 224 -9.36 -26.18 7.92
N ASN A 225 -10.00 -26.16 6.76
CA ASN A 225 -11.11 -27.05 6.50
C ASN A 225 -10.60 -28.47 6.13
N THR A 226 -11.50 -29.42 6.00
CA THR A 226 -11.18 -30.84 5.70
C THR A 226 -10.38 -30.99 4.40
N VAL A 227 -10.63 -30.14 3.40
CA VAL A 227 -9.94 -30.16 2.11
C VAL A 227 -8.48 -29.74 2.28
N VAL A 228 -8.21 -28.68 3.04
CA VAL A 228 -6.83 -28.24 3.33
C VAL A 228 -6.07 -29.28 4.13
N VAL A 229 -6.70 -29.84 5.17
CA VAL A 229 -6.10 -30.90 6.01
C VAL A 229 -5.73 -32.10 5.15
N ALA A 230 -6.65 -32.60 4.33
CA ALA A 230 -6.37 -33.73 3.41
C ALA A 230 -5.26 -33.42 2.43
N THR A 231 -5.29 -32.23 1.83
CA THR A 231 -4.25 -31.78 0.88
C THR A 231 -2.88 -31.72 1.55
N LEU A 232 -2.75 -31.13 2.73
CA LEU A 232 -1.47 -31.03 3.43
C LEU A 232 -0.95 -32.41 3.89
N LYS A 233 -1.83 -33.31 4.35
CA LYS A 233 -1.46 -34.68 4.73
C LYS A 233 -0.96 -35.50 3.54
N SER A 234 -1.39 -35.22 2.32
CA SER A 234 -0.92 -35.93 1.10
C SER A 234 0.46 -35.50 0.62
N ILE A 235 1.00 -34.37 1.12
CA ILE A 235 2.32 -33.87 0.72
C ILE A 235 3.42 -34.61 1.48
N LYS A 236 4.42 -35.13 0.75
CA LYS A 236 5.63 -35.73 1.36
C LYS A 236 6.47 -34.67 2.06
N ARG A 237 6.87 -34.97 3.29
CA ARG A 237 7.72 -34.08 4.11
C ARG A 237 9.20 -34.29 3.77
N GLU A 238 9.70 -33.62 2.74
CA GLU A 238 11.09 -33.72 2.28
C GLU A 238 11.97 -32.54 2.73
N SER A 239 11.38 -31.55 3.39
CA SER A 239 12.02 -30.31 3.81
C SER A 239 11.24 -29.71 4.98
N ASP A 240 11.81 -28.72 5.69
CA ASP A 240 11.09 -27.92 6.67
C ASP A 240 9.92 -27.13 6.04
N TYR A 241 10.04 -26.79 4.75
CA TYR A 241 8.98 -26.11 4.01
C TYR A 241 7.93 -27.11 3.51
N VAL A 242 6.67 -26.72 3.59
CA VAL A 242 5.55 -27.50 3.01
C VAL A 242 5.68 -27.58 1.48
N PHE A 243 6.14 -26.48 0.88
CA PHE A 243 6.39 -26.37 -0.55
C PHE A 243 7.86 -26.04 -0.81
N PRO A 244 8.75 -27.01 -0.85
CA PRO A 244 10.17 -26.78 -1.14
C PRO A 244 10.38 -26.37 -2.59
N GLY A 245 11.33 -25.46 -2.81
CA GLY A 245 11.77 -25.08 -4.15
C GLY A 245 12.43 -26.26 -4.88
N PRO A 246 12.17 -26.43 -6.19
CA PRO A 246 12.58 -27.62 -6.91
C PRO A 246 14.10 -27.82 -7.03
N ARG A 247 14.88 -26.72 -6.90
CA ARG A 247 16.35 -26.77 -7.03
C ARG A 247 17.10 -26.70 -5.69
N THR A 248 16.58 -25.94 -4.73
CA THR A 248 17.31 -25.61 -3.50
C THR A 248 16.80 -26.30 -2.25
N LYS A 249 15.67 -27.03 -2.33
CA LYS A 249 14.88 -27.55 -1.20
C LYS A 249 14.52 -26.48 -0.14
N GLY A 250 14.91 -25.23 -0.38
CA GLY A 250 14.52 -24.08 0.43
C GLY A 250 13.14 -23.57 0.03
N ARG A 251 12.88 -22.32 0.35
CA ARG A 251 11.64 -21.63 0.03
C ARG A 251 11.32 -21.67 -1.47
N TYR A 252 10.07 -21.89 -1.84
CA TYR A 252 9.60 -21.75 -3.23
C TYR A 252 9.71 -20.30 -3.68
N SER A 253 10.16 -20.03 -4.90
CA SER A 253 10.47 -18.67 -5.36
C SER A 253 9.44 -18.10 -6.34
N ASP A 254 9.01 -18.90 -7.32
CA ASP A 254 8.09 -18.44 -8.36
C ASP A 254 7.24 -19.54 -8.95
N ILE A 255 5.98 -19.20 -9.22
CA ILE A 255 4.99 -20.09 -9.89
C ILE A 255 4.33 -19.43 -11.09
N PHE A 256 4.89 -18.31 -11.58
CA PHE A 256 4.25 -17.54 -12.65
C PHE A 256 3.98 -18.38 -13.89
N TYR A 257 5.01 -19.03 -14.43
CA TYR A 257 4.84 -19.86 -15.63
C TYR A 257 3.99 -21.13 -15.41
N PRO A 258 4.21 -21.92 -14.35
CA PRO A 258 3.34 -23.07 -14.06
C PRO A 258 1.88 -22.68 -13.90
N PHE A 259 1.59 -21.60 -13.18
CA PHE A 259 0.23 -21.11 -12.95
C PHE A 259 -0.40 -20.59 -14.25
N LYS A 260 0.33 -19.80 -15.04
CA LYS A 260 -0.12 -19.31 -16.35
C LYS A 260 -0.50 -20.48 -17.26
N LYS A 261 0.36 -21.49 -17.37
CA LYS A 261 0.10 -22.70 -18.17
C LYS A 261 -1.12 -23.49 -17.68
N ALA A 262 -1.33 -23.56 -16.36
CA ALA A 262 -2.52 -24.20 -15.79
C ALA A 262 -3.79 -23.41 -16.14
N CYS A 263 -3.76 -22.09 -16.05
CA CYS A 263 -4.88 -21.22 -16.46
C CYS A 263 -5.21 -21.40 -17.96
N GLU A 264 -4.20 -21.40 -18.83
CA GLU A 264 -4.37 -21.61 -20.27
C GLU A 264 -5.04 -22.96 -20.57
N LYS A 265 -4.59 -24.07 -19.92
CA LYS A 265 -5.20 -25.37 -20.04
C LYS A 265 -6.63 -25.47 -19.51
N ALA A 266 -6.93 -24.69 -18.47
CA ALA A 266 -8.28 -24.60 -17.89
C ALA A 266 -9.22 -23.66 -18.66
N GLY A 267 -8.74 -22.96 -19.70
CA GLY A 267 -9.51 -21.95 -20.45
C GLY A 267 -9.77 -20.66 -19.65
N ILE A 268 -8.91 -20.34 -18.67
CA ILE A 268 -9.06 -19.18 -17.78
C ILE A 268 -8.12 -18.07 -18.25
N LYS A 269 -8.68 -16.89 -18.60
CA LYS A 269 -7.95 -15.72 -19.06
C LYS A 269 -7.75 -14.70 -17.93
N ASP A 270 -6.71 -13.87 -18.03
CA ASP A 270 -6.44 -12.69 -17.18
C ASP A 270 -6.41 -12.98 -15.68
N MET A 271 -5.94 -14.17 -15.28
CA MET A 271 -5.88 -14.64 -13.91
C MET A 271 -4.46 -14.59 -13.36
N ARG A 272 -4.29 -14.03 -12.17
CA ARG A 272 -3.04 -14.06 -11.39
C ARG A 272 -3.23 -14.96 -10.17
N PHE A 273 -2.16 -15.58 -9.69
CA PHE A 273 -2.23 -16.40 -8.48
C PHE A 273 -2.81 -15.68 -7.26
N HIS A 274 -2.59 -14.34 -7.15
CA HIS A 274 -3.16 -13.56 -6.07
C HIS A 274 -4.69 -13.42 -6.16
N ASP A 275 -5.25 -13.56 -7.35
CA ASP A 275 -6.69 -13.47 -7.56
C ASP A 275 -7.45 -14.69 -6.99
N LEU A 276 -6.75 -15.80 -6.69
CA LEU A 276 -7.30 -16.92 -5.91
C LEU A 276 -7.73 -16.49 -4.50
N ARG A 277 -6.93 -15.63 -3.86
CA ARG A 277 -7.30 -15.03 -2.56
C ARG A 277 -8.50 -14.09 -2.69
N HIS A 278 -8.61 -13.35 -3.81
CA HIS A 278 -9.79 -12.53 -4.07
C HIS A 278 -11.03 -13.41 -4.26
N SER A 279 -10.90 -14.52 -4.98
CA SER A 279 -11.97 -15.51 -5.14
C SER A 279 -12.38 -16.11 -3.78
N ALA A 280 -11.41 -16.51 -2.94
CA ALA A 280 -11.69 -16.99 -1.58
C ALA A 280 -12.47 -15.97 -0.75
N ALA A 281 -12.03 -14.70 -0.74
CA ALA A 281 -12.70 -13.63 -0.01
C ALA A 281 -14.14 -13.41 -0.50
N THR A 282 -14.34 -13.35 -1.81
CA THR A 282 -15.66 -13.17 -2.42
C THR A 282 -16.58 -14.35 -2.12
N LEU A 283 -16.08 -15.58 -2.21
CA LEU A 283 -16.85 -16.78 -1.88
C LEU A 283 -17.28 -16.81 -0.41
N MET A 284 -16.42 -16.35 0.52
CA MET A 284 -16.80 -16.19 1.93
C MET A 284 -17.91 -15.15 2.11
N VAL A 285 -17.82 -13.99 1.45
CA VAL A 285 -18.88 -12.96 1.48
C VAL A 285 -20.18 -13.50 0.91
N MET A 286 -20.14 -14.20 -0.23
CA MET A 286 -21.31 -14.84 -0.85
C MET A 286 -21.91 -15.94 0.04
N GLY A 287 -21.10 -16.60 0.85
CA GLY A 287 -21.49 -17.55 1.89
C GLY A 287 -22.09 -16.91 3.15
N GLY A 288 -22.19 -15.56 3.20
CA GLY A 288 -22.80 -14.84 4.32
C GLY A 288 -21.86 -14.59 5.51
N ILE A 289 -20.57 -14.85 5.36
CA ILE A 289 -19.59 -14.58 6.42
C ILE A 289 -19.40 -13.07 6.57
N ASP A 290 -19.40 -12.58 7.80
CA ASP A 290 -19.24 -11.17 8.10
C ASP A 290 -17.82 -10.65 7.72
N LEU A 291 -17.73 -9.36 7.42
CA LEU A 291 -16.49 -8.74 6.90
C LEU A 291 -15.37 -8.68 7.94
N VAL A 292 -15.69 -8.68 9.24
CA VAL A 292 -14.69 -8.64 10.30
C VAL A 292 -13.99 -10.00 10.37
N THR A 293 -14.76 -11.09 10.38
CA THR A 293 -14.23 -12.46 10.31
C THR A 293 -13.37 -12.67 9.06
N ILE A 294 -13.83 -12.20 7.89
CA ILE A 294 -13.05 -12.28 6.65
C ILE A 294 -11.76 -11.46 6.75
N LYS A 295 -11.82 -10.25 7.31
CA LYS A 295 -10.64 -9.42 7.57
C LYS A 295 -9.60 -10.16 8.41
N GLU A 296 -10.01 -10.82 9.47
CA GLU A 296 -9.14 -11.59 10.37
C GLU A 296 -8.49 -12.79 9.68
N ILE A 297 -9.29 -13.61 8.98
CA ILE A 297 -8.78 -14.76 8.21
C ILE A 297 -7.76 -14.31 7.17
N LEU A 298 -8.07 -13.25 6.44
CA LEU A 298 -7.18 -12.71 5.42
C LEU A 298 -5.97 -11.97 6.03
N GLY A 299 -6.04 -11.47 7.25
CA GLY A 299 -5.02 -10.61 7.88
C GLY A 299 -4.87 -9.28 7.17
N HIS A 300 -6.01 -8.58 6.98
CA HIS A 300 -6.03 -7.20 6.51
C HIS A 300 -5.83 -6.26 7.69
N SER A 301 -4.89 -5.34 7.60
CA SER A 301 -4.65 -4.33 8.63
C SER A 301 -5.80 -3.32 8.74
N ASP A 302 -6.49 -3.06 7.62
CA ASP A 302 -7.59 -2.13 7.52
C ASP A 302 -8.83 -2.83 6.93
N ILE A 303 -10.00 -2.59 7.53
CA ILE A 303 -11.29 -3.12 7.05
C ILE A 303 -11.61 -2.64 5.62
N GLN A 304 -11.14 -1.46 5.23
CA GLN A 304 -11.31 -0.92 3.87
C GLN A 304 -10.74 -1.87 2.79
N MET A 305 -9.73 -2.65 3.13
CA MET A 305 -9.20 -3.68 2.22
C MET A 305 -10.19 -4.83 2.00
N THR A 306 -11.07 -5.10 2.97
CA THR A 306 -12.09 -6.15 2.89
C THR A 306 -13.39 -5.62 2.29
N MET A 307 -13.70 -4.34 2.50
CA MET A 307 -14.89 -3.68 1.94
C MET A 307 -15.00 -3.79 0.42
N ARG A 308 -13.88 -3.96 -0.28
CA ARG A 308 -13.86 -4.19 -1.74
C ARG A 308 -14.61 -5.45 -2.20
N TYR A 309 -14.86 -6.40 -1.28
CA TYR A 309 -15.63 -7.62 -1.56
C TYR A 309 -17.10 -7.48 -1.16
N ALA A 310 -17.45 -6.41 -0.44
CA ALA A 310 -18.81 -6.13 0.00
C ALA A 310 -19.62 -5.50 -1.14
N HIS A 311 -20.28 -6.34 -1.90
CA HIS A 311 -21.28 -5.90 -2.86
C HIS A 311 -22.66 -6.36 -2.38
N PRO A 312 -23.39 -5.52 -1.63
CA PRO A 312 -24.73 -5.89 -1.16
C PRO A 312 -25.66 -6.06 -2.36
N THR A 313 -26.08 -7.30 -2.61
CA THR A 313 -27.06 -7.60 -3.64
C THR A 313 -28.48 -7.23 -3.15
N PRO A 314 -29.45 -6.98 -4.06
CA PRO A 314 -30.84 -6.76 -3.68
C PRO A 314 -31.39 -7.89 -2.77
N GLU A 315 -31.02 -9.14 -3.06
CA GLU A 315 -31.44 -10.31 -2.29
C GLU A 315 -30.90 -10.28 -0.86
N ASN A 316 -29.63 -9.86 -0.67
CA ASN A 316 -29.05 -9.72 0.68
C ASN A 316 -29.71 -8.61 1.48
N LYS A 317 -30.14 -7.52 0.83
CA LYS A 317 -30.90 -6.44 1.49
C LYS A 317 -32.27 -6.93 1.93
N ILE A 318 -32.97 -7.68 1.07
CA ILE A 318 -34.27 -8.29 1.39
C ILE A 318 -34.14 -9.28 2.55
N LYS A 319 -33.14 -10.18 2.49
CA LYS A 319 -32.89 -11.13 3.60
C LYS A 319 -32.62 -10.40 4.92
N ALA A 320 -31.83 -9.34 4.92
CA ALA A 320 -31.52 -8.57 6.12
C ALA A 320 -32.77 -7.94 6.74
N VAL A 321 -33.69 -7.43 5.91
CA VAL A 321 -34.97 -6.88 6.40
C VAL A 321 -35.91 -7.97 6.89
N ASN A 322 -35.96 -9.12 6.21
CA ASN A 322 -36.82 -10.25 6.62
C ASN A 322 -36.40 -10.87 7.96
N VAL A 323 -35.12 -10.80 8.34
CA VAL A 323 -34.67 -11.21 9.69
C VAL A 323 -35.39 -10.39 10.77
N LEU A 324 -35.68 -9.09 10.51
CA LEU A 324 -36.41 -8.26 11.46
C LEU A 324 -37.87 -8.72 11.59
N ALA A 325 -38.51 -9.18 10.49
CA ALA A 325 -39.89 -9.68 10.54
C ALA A 325 -40.03 -10.93 11.45
N SER A 326 -39.04 -11.84 11.37
CA SER A 326 -39.05 -13.07 12.19
C SER A 326 -38.99 -12.80 13.71
N VAL A 327 -38.37 -11.67 14.12
CA VAL A 327 -38.35 -11.27 15.55
C VAL A 327 -39.76 -10.90 16.04
N PHE A 328 -40.58 -10.26 15.21
CA PHE A 328 -41.95 -9.88 15.57
C PHE A 328 -42.92 -11.03 15.47
N GLU A 329 -42.68 -12.02 14.58
CA GLU A 329 -43.52 -13.21 14.47
C GLU A 329 -43.33 -14.16 15.65
N SER A 330 -42.11 -14.27 16.22
CA SER A 330 -41.85 -15.09 17.41
C SER A 330 -42.56 -14.58 18.69
N GLU A 331 -42.78 -13.27 18.83
CA GLU A 331 -43.52 -12.71 19.97
C GLU A 331 -45.03 -12.90 19.89
N GLN A 332 -45.60 -13.14 18.70
CA GLN A 332 -47.03 -13.41 18.53
C GLN A 332 -47.40 -14.88 18.80
N GLY A 333 -46.46 -15.81 18.59
CA GLY A 333 -46.67 -17.24 18.87
C GLY A 333 -46.78 -17.59 20.37
N GLU A 334 -46.15 -16.83 21.24
CA GLU A 334 -46.22 -17.06 22.70
C GLU A 334 -47.48 -16.49 23.38
N LYS A 335 -48.14 -15.50 22.73
CA LYS A 335 -49.38 -14.91 23.32
C LYS A 335 -50.67 -15.70 23.04
N THR A 336 -50.63 -16.64 22.10
CA THR A 336 -51.83 -17.43 21.73
C THR A 336 -51.98 -18.74 22.51
N SER A 337 -50.99 -19.18 23.25
CA SER A 337 -51.06 -20.43 24.03
C SER A 337 -51.49 -20.26 25.49
N HIS A 338 -51.89 -19.05 25.97
CA HIS A 338 -52.23 -18.79 27.37
C HIS A 338 -53.73 -18.55 27.63
N ASN A 339 -54.58 -18.66 26.59
CA ASN A 339 -56.03 -18.46 26.78
C ASN A 339 -56.84 -19.63 26.18
N MET A 340 -56.87 -20.80 26.84
CA MET A 340 -57.98 -21.73 26.72
C MET A 340 -57.93 -22.84 27.83
N VAL A 341 -58.26 -22.46 29.03
CA VAL A 341 -58.83 -23.43 29.98
C VAL A 341 -60.10 -22.82 30.53
N ILE A 342 -61.20 -22.98 29.82
CA ILE A 342 -62.57 -22.84 30.36
C ILE A 342 -62.98 -24.24 30.73
N ARG A 343 -63.15 -24.50 32.05
CA ARG A 343 -63.83 -25.67 32.56
C ARG A 343 -65.34 -25.44 32.51
N PRO A 344 -66.15 -26.34 31.98
CA PRO A 344 -67.58 -26.33 32.23
C PRO A 344 -67.91 -27.08 33.54
N ASN A 345 -68.93 -26.59 34.25
CA ASN A 345 -69.61 -27.24 35.38
C ASN A 345 -70.18 -28.56 34.99
#